data_ebb587bcb2a4e3b98e39cb1d0528f6b4
#
_entry.id   ebb587bcb2a4e3b98e39cb1d0528f6b4
#
_cell.length_a   1.000
_cell.length_b   1.000
_cell.length_c   1.000
_cell.angle_alpha   90.00
_cell.angle_beta   90.00
_cell.angle_gamma   90.00
#
_symmetry.space_group_name_H-M   'P 1'
#
loop_
_entity.id
_entity.type
_entity.pdbx_description
1 polymer ?
#
loop_
_entity_poly.entity_id
_entity_poly.type
_entity_poly.pdbx_seq_one_letter_code
_entity_poly.pdbx_strand_id
1 'polypeptide(L)'
;MTAAPTTIKFHKHSQRLTLVIEGHESTLSAEFLRVHSPSAEVRGHGDSDGVLQVGKKDVRIKNMEYVGNYALKITYSDGHDSGLYHWQYLDFLGKNQEALWQEYLEKLE
;
A
#
# COMPACT_ATOMS: atom_id res chain seq x y z
N MET A 1 -19.78 -0.60 -2.62
CA MET A 1 -18.88 -1.24 -1.63
C MET A 1 -17.90 -2.17 -2.34
N THR A 2 -16.63 -2.11 -1.99
CA THR A 2 -15.62 -2.94 -2.62
C THR A 2 -15.54 -4.30 -1.91
N ALA A 3 -15.58 -5.37 -2.69
CA ALA A 3 -15.48 -6.72 -2.15
C ALA A 3 -14.05 -7.01 -1.68
N ALA A 4 -13.92 -7.98 -0.80
CA ALA A 4 -12.61 -8.46 -0.38
C ALA A 4 -11.88 -9.09 -1.58
N PRO A 5 -10.55 -9.08 -1.57
CA PRO A 5 -9.80 -9.73 -2.65
C PRO A 5 -10.14 -11.21 -2.75
N THR A 6 -10.25 -11.70 -3.97
CA THR A 6 -10.40 -13.14 -4.20
C THR A 6 -9.04 -13.83 -4.19
N THR A 7 -7.97 -13.07 -4.38
CA THR A 7 -6.60 -13.57 -4.34
C THR A 7 -5.71 -12.52 -3.67
N ILE A 8 -4.88 -12.98 -2.73
CA ILE A 8 -3.79 -12.19 -2.17
C ILE A 8 -2.57 -13.08 -2.23
N LYS A 9 -1.56 -12.68 -2.99
CA LYS A 9 -0.36 -13.47 -3.17
C LYS A 9 0.88 -12.60 -2.94
N PHE A 10 1.67 -12.95 -1.94
CA PHE A 10 2.88 -12.22 -1.64
C PHE A 10 4.10 -12.93 -2.24
N HIS A 11 4.84 -12.17 -3.05
CA HIS A 11 6.08 -12.65 -3.66
C HIS A 11 7.24 -12.14 -2.80
N LYS A 12 7.66 -12.99 -1.87
CA LYS A 12 8.65 -12.60 -0.86
C LYS A 12 9.99 -12.16 -1.47
N HIS A 13 10.44 -12.84 -2.50
CA HIS A 13 11.73 -12.53 -3.10
C HIS A 13 11.75 -11.15 -3.76
N SER A 14 10.73 -10.86 -4.55
CA SER A 14 10.62 -9.58 -5.24
C SER A 14 9.96 -8.48 -4.42
N GLN A 15 9.41 -8.82 -3.26
CA GLN A 15 8.69 -7.90 -2.39
C GLN A 15 7.53 -7.21 -3.12
N ARG A 16 6.70 -8.03 -3.76
CA ARG A 16 5.51 -7.57 -4.47
C ARG A 16 4.28 -8.31 -3.98
N LEU A 17 3.18 -7.59 -3.93
CA LEU A 17 1.90 -8.12 -3.50
C LEU A 17 0.94 -8.12 -4.68
N THR A 18 0.45 -9.30 -5.08
CA THR A 18 -0.54 -9.42 -6.14
C THR A 18 -1.92 -9.56 -5.50
N LEU A 19 -2.84 -8.75 -5.97
CA LEU A 19 -4.22 -8.71 -5.48
C LEU A 19 -5.19 -8.84 -6.65
N VAL A 20 -6.25 -9.60 -6.45
CA VAL A 20 -7.37 -9.62 -7.41
C VAL A 20 -8.60 -9.15 -6.65
N ILE A 21 -9.12 -7.99 -7.01
CA ILE A 21 -10.30 -7.40 -6.38
C ILE A 21 -11.33 -7.13 -7.46
N GLU A 22 -12.49 -7.74 -7.33
CA GLU A 22 -13.60 -7.60 -8.30
C GLU A 22 -13.13 -7.80 -9.74
N GLY A 23 -12.32 -8.82 -9.95
CA GLY A 23 -11.82 -9.18 -11.27
C GLY A 23 -10.63 -8.37 -11.77
N HIS A 24 -10.21 -7.35 -11.05
CA HIS A 24 -9.05 -6.54 -11.43
C HIS A 24 -7.81 -7.02 -10.70
N GLU A 25 -6.80 -7.43 -11.46
CA GLU A 25 -5.53 -7.87 -10.89
C GLU A 25 -4.53 -6.72 -10.87
N SER A 26 -3.83 -6.56 -9.76
CA SER A 26 -2.74 -5.60 -9.65
C SER A 26 -1.60 -6.18 -8.84
N THR A 27 -0.38 -5.73 -9.12
CA THR A 27 0.82 -6.15 -8.39
C THR A 27 1.52 -4.89 -7.90
N LEU A 28 1.64 -4.77 -6.58
CA LEU A 28 2.14 -3.57 -5.91
C LEU A 28 3.42 -3.88 -5.15
N SER A 29 4.43 -3.03 -5.30
CA SER A 29 5.70 -3.24 -4.58
C SER A 29 5.57 -2.83 -3.12
N ALA A 30 6.47 -3.34 -2.29
CA ALA A 30 6.52 -2.97 -0.88
C ALA A 30 6.76 -1.46 -0.73
N GLU A 31 7.65 -0.90 -1.53
CA GLU A 31 7.91 0.54 -1.50
C GLU A 31 6.66 1.34 -1.82
N PHE A 32 5.95 0.98 -2.90
CA PHE A 32 4.73 1.67 -3.30
C PHE A 32 3.68 1.63 -2.19
N LEU A 33 3.46 0.45 -1.60
CA LEU A 33 2.50 0.30 -0.52
C LEU A 33 2.91 1.11 0.71
N ARG A 34 4.20 1.12 1.03
CA ARG A 34 4.71 1.83 2.20
C ARG A 34 4.56 3.34 2.07
N VAL A 35 4.91 3.90 0.92
CA VAL A 35 4.83 5.35 0.73
C VAL A 35 3.38 5.84 0.62
N HIS A 36 2.45 4.92 0.32
CA HIS A 36 1.02 5.23 0.25
C HIS A 36 0.24 4.66 1.44
N SER A 37 0.93 4.38 2.55
CA SER A 37 0.26 3.88 3.74
C SER A 37 -0.87 4.82 4.17
N PRO A 38 -2.04 4.29 4.52
CA PRO A 38 -3.18 5.13 4.92
C PRO A 38 -3.10 5.63 6.36
N SER A 39 -1.98 5.42 7.05
CA SER A 39 -1.84 5.89 8.42
C SER A 39 -1.73 7.42 8.48
N ALA A 40 -2.09 8.00 9.62
CA ALA A 40 -1.99 9.45 9.82
C ALA A 40 -0.55 9.95 9.72
N GLU A 41 0.43 9.10 10.05
CA GLU A 41 1.84 9.45 9.96
C GLU A 41 2.27 9.76 8.52
N VAL A 42 1.61 9.13 7.55
CA VAL A 42 1.93 9.30 6.13
C VAL A 42 0.99 10.31 5.49
N ARG A 43 -0.31 10.22 5.77
CA ARG A 43 -1.31 11.07 5.14
C ARG A 43 -1.36 12.49 5.72
N GLY A 44 -0.82 12.67 6.91
CA GLY A 44 -0.87 13.95 7.60
C GLY A 44 -2.21 14.20 8.28
N HIS A 45 -2.41 15.42 8.73
CA HIS A 45 -3.62 15.81 9.45
C HIS A 45 -4.31 16.95 8.71
N GLY A 46 -5.63 16.91 8.67
CA GLY A 46 -6.42 17.99 8.08
C GLY A 46 -6.20 18.10 6.57
N ASP A 47 -5.92 19.29 6.10
CA ASP A 47 -5.83 19.60 4.68
C ASP A 47 -4.45 19.37 4.07
N SER A 48 -3.53 18.76 4.82
CA SER A 48 -2.18 18.56 4.27
C SER A 48 -2.18 17.49 3.19
N ASP A 49 -1.22 17.62 2.25
CA ASP A 49 -1.03 16.63 1.18
C ASP A 49 -0.36 15.34 1.66
N GLY A 50 -0.18 15.21 2.98
CA GLY A 50 0.52 14.11 3.56
C GLY A 50 2.00 14.39 3.70
N VAL A 51 2.72 13.43 4.24
CA VAL A 51 4.16 13.53 4.47
C VAL A 51 4.89 12.66 3.44
N LEU A 52 5.72 13.29 2.62
CA LEU A 52 6.50 12.57 1.64
C LEU A 52 7.44 11.58 2.33
N GLN A 53 7.30 10.31 2.00
CA GLN A 53 8.12 9.25 2.58
C GLN A 53 9.37 9.07 1.74
N VAL A 54 10.53 9.30 2.33
CA VAL A 54 11.82 9.17 1.63
C VAL A 54 12.59 7.99 2.23
N GLY A 55 13.53 7.46 1.46
CA GLY A 55 14.39 6.38 1.94
C GLY A 55 13.68 5.04 2.08
N LYS A 56 12.60 4.81 1.33
CA LYS A 56 11.80 3.58 1.44
C LYS A 56 12.10 2.55 0.35
N LYS A 57 13.07 2.82 -0.49
CA LYS A 57 13.42 1.95 -1.61
C LYS A 57 13.68 0.50 -1.20
N ASP A 58 14.32 0.30 -0.05
CA ASP A 58 14.69 -1.03 0.41
C ASP A 58 13.78 -1.58 1.51
N VAL A 59 12.63 -0.94 1.72
CA VAL A 59 11.68 -1.42 2.72
C VAL A 59 11.12 -2.78 2.30
N ARG A 60 10.90 -3.65 3.29
CA ARG A 60 10.38 -4.98 3.06
C ARG A 60 9.12 -5.18 3.89
N ILE A 61 8.22 -6.02 3.39
CA ILE A 61 7.03 -6.43 4.15
C ILE A 61 7.45 -7.58 5.06
N LYS A 62 7.27 -7.40 6.37
CA LYS A 62 7.61 -8.44 7.35
C LYS A 62 6.43 -9.30 7.70
N ASN A 63 5.23 -8.74 7.73
CA ASN A 63 4.04 -9.47 8.09
C ASN A 63 2.80 -8.80 7.53
N MET A 64 1.77 -9.60 7.28
CA MET A 64 0.46 -9.12 6.85
C MET A 64 -0.60 -9.92 7.61
N GLU A 65 -1.65 -9.25 8.04
CA GLU A 65 -2.75 -9.92 8.70
C GLU A 65 -4.07 -9.24 8.36
N TYR A 66 -5.12 -10.06 8.31
CA TYR A 66 -6.46 -9.54 8.08
C TYR A 66 -6.95 -8.81 9.32
N VAL A 67 -7.64 -7.68 9.10
CA VAL A 67 -8.31 -6.96 10.18
C VAL A 67 -9.80 -7.07 9.87
N GLY A 68 -10.50 -7.89 10.65
CA GLY A 68 -11.87 -8.23 10.35
C GLY A 68 -11.98 -8.79 8.92
N ASN A 69 -13.01 -8.39 8.20
CA ASN A 69 -13.19 -8.76 6.81
C ASN A 69 -13.11 -7.53 5.88
N TYR A 70 -12.46 -6.45 6.34
CA TYR A 70 -12.50 -5.17 5.63
C TYR A 70 -11.14 -4.56 5.32
N ALA A 71 -10.05 -5.08 5.89
CA ALA A 71 -8.75 -4.44 5.71
C ALA A 71 -7.60 -5.42 5.87
N LEU A 72 -6.42 -4.99 5.43
CA LEU A 72 -5.16 -5.69 5.59
C LEU A 72 -4.22 -4.78 6.38
N LYS A 73 -3.62 -5.32 7.44
CA LYS A 73 -2.59 -4.62 8.19
C LYS A 73 -1.24 -5.14 7.71
N ILE A 74 -0.38 -4.24 7.28
CA ILE A 74 0.96 -4.58 6.79
C ILE A 74 2.00 -4.03 7.74
N THR A 75 2.92 -4.90 8.19
CA THR A 75 4.05 -4.52 9.03
C THR A 75 5.30 -4.50 8.16
N TYR A 76 6.03 -3.40 8.20
CA TYR A 76 7.21 -3.18 7.36
C TYR A 76 8.50 -3.28 8.14
N SER A 77 9.60 -3.49 7.42
CA SER A 77 10.93 -3.66 8.02
C SER A 77 11.42 -2.41 8.76
N ASP A 78 10.87 -1.23 8.45
CA ASP A 78 11.22 0.00 9.16
C ASP A 78 10.38 0.23 10.42
N GLY A 79 9.56 -0.75 10.78
CA GLY A 79 8.73 -0.70 11.98
C GLY A 79 7.36 -0.08 11.79
N HIS A 80 7.07 0.46 10.60
CA HIS A 80 5.77 1.05 10.32
C HIS A 80 4.69 -0.03 10.22
N ASP A 81 3.63 0.08 10.98
CA ASP A 81 2.53 -0.90 10.99
C ASP A 81 1.17 -0.29 11.26
N SER A 82 1.07 1.03 11.29
CA SER A 82 -0.15 1.71 11.70
C SER A 82 -1.18 1.92 10.60
N GLY A 83 -0.86 1.60 9.36
CA GLY A 83 -1.80 1.75 8.25
C GLY A 83 -2.67 0.53 8.05
N LEU A 84 -3.99 0.73 7.99
CA LEU A 84 -4.93 -0.33 7.66
C LEU A 84 -5.41 -0.11 6.23
N TYR A 85 -5.06 -1.03 5.35
CA TYR A 85 -5.40 -0.93 3.93
C TYR A 85 -6.76 -1.55 3.69
N HIS A 86 -7.80 -0.72 3.64
CA HIS A 86 -9.15 -1.17 3.32
C HIS A 86 -9.19 -1.64 1.87
N TRP A 87 -10.10 -2.56 1.56
CA TRP A 87 -10.18 -3.13 0.20
C TRP A 87 -10.38 -2.06 -0.87
N GLN A 88 -11.22 -1.07 -0.58
CA GLN A 88 -11.46 0.02 -1.52
C GLN A 88 -10.17 0.82 -1.79
N TYR A 89 -9.39 1.05 -0.77
CA TYR A 89 -8.13 1.79 -0.92
C TYR A 89 -7.10 0.98 -1.72
N LEU A 90 -7.00 -0.33 -1.44
CA LEU A 90 -6.10 -1.19 -2.20
C LEU A 90 -6.51 -1.26 -3.67
N ASP A 91 -7.81 -1.32 -3.94
CA ASP A 91 -8.32 -1.31 -5.30
C ASP A 91 -7.97 0.01 -6.00
N PHE A 92 -8.13 1.12 -5.28
CA PHE A 92 -7.74 2.44 -5.79
C PHE A 92 -6.25 2.49 -6.13
N LEU A 93 -5.41 2.02 -5.22
CA LEU A 93 -3.96 2.00 -5.45
C LEU A 93 -3.61 1.16 -6.67
N GLY A 94 -4.24 0.00 -6.80
CA GLY A 94 -3.98 -0.88 -7.95
C GLY A 94 -4.37 -0.26 -9.27
N LYS A 95 -5.52 0.40 -9.33
CA LYS A 95 -6.03 1.00 -10.56
C LYS A 95 -5.30 2.27 -10.95
N ASN A 96 -4.69 2.96 -9.99
CA ASN A 96 -4.02 4.23 -10.23
C ASN A 96 -2.51 4.15 -9.99
N GLN A 97 -1.97 2.94 -9.95
CA GLN A 97 -0.59 2.68 -9.60
C GLN A 97 0.41 3.48 -10.42
N GLU A 98 0.27 3.47 -11.73
CA GLU A 98 1.23 4.13 -12.59
C GLU A 98 1.27 5.64 -12.36
N ALA A 99 0.11 6.27 -12.31
CA ALA A 99 0.03 7.71 -12.09
C ALA A 99 0.56 8.09 -10.70
N LEU A 100 0.20 7.33 -9.68
CA LEU A 100 0.65 7.58 -8.31
C LEU A 100 2.16 7.39 -8.18
N TRP A 101 2.71 6.40 -8.87
CA TRP A 101 4.15 6.15 -8.84
C TRP A 101 4.92 7.29 -9.49
N GLN A 102 4.46 7.77 -10.65
CA GLN A 102 5.09 8.90 -11.33
C GLN A 102 5.05 10.15 -10.46
N GLU A 103 3.91 10.42 -9.83
CA GLU A 103 3.77 11.55 -8.93
C GLU A 103 4.74 11.47 -7.76
N TYR A 104 4.91 10.28 -7.19
CA TYR A 104 5.84 10.06 -6.10
C TYR A 104 7.29 10.32 -6.54
N LEU A 105 7.68 9.79 -7.70
CA LEU A 105 9.03 9.99 -8.22
C LEU A 105 9.33 11.47 -8.47
N GLU A 106 8.36 12.21 -8.97
CA GLU A 106 8.52 13.64 -9.20
C GLU A 106 8.75 14.40 -7.89
N LYS A 107 8.07 14.00 -6.83
CA LYS A 107 8.22 14.62 -5.52
C LYS A 107 9.57 14.32 -4.86
N LEU A 108 10.23 13.25 -5.28
CA LEU A 108 11.55 12.89 -4.75
C LEU A 108 12.68 13.71 -5.38
N GLU A 109 12.43 14.35 -6.50
CA GLU A 109 13.44 15.14 -7.18
C GLU A 109 13.70 16.47 -6.49
#